data_1b0e11a3493828d20eae580f12474aa4
#
_entry.id   1b0e11a3493828d20eae580f12474aa4
#
_cell.length_a   1.000
_cell.length_b   1.000
_cell.length_c   1.000
_cell.angle_alpha   90.00
_cell.angle_beta   90.00
_cell.angle_gamma   90.00
#
_symmetry.space_group_name_H-M   'P 1'
#
loop_
_entity.id
_entity.type
_entity.pdbx_description
1 polymer ?
#
loop_
_entity_poly.entity_id
_entity_poly.type
_entity_poly.pdbx_seq_one_letter_code
_entity_poly.pdbx_strand_id
1 'polypeptide(L)'
;KFTYSVVRKGGRSSEYISSLQWIEDAGIIRRCYNLSITELPLGGNAIQDCFKVYMADTGLFISMLDDGTQSDILQGQLNAYKGAIYENALADILGKMGRKLYYFQKPDSIEIDFIIRYKGTCTPVECKAKTGNAKSLKTLLRHPEKYHVSHAIKLGDYNVGRSDALLTLPFYMAFLLNEI
;
A
#
# COMPACT_ATOMS: atom_id res chain seq x y z
N LYS A 1 -2.25 9.93 -1.41
CA LYS A 1 -3.49 10.09 -2.19
C LYS A 1 -3.22 10.93 -3.43
N PHE A 2 -3.55 10.43 -4.60
CA PHE A 2 -3.44 11.17 -5.86
C PHE A 2 -4.50 12.29 -5.89
N THR A 3 -4.11 13.49 -6.35
CA THR A 3 -5.00 14.64 -6.42
C THR A 3 -4.84 15.31 -7.78
N TYR A 4 -5.89 15.32 -8.57
CA TYR A 4 -5.90 15.89 -9.93
C TYR A 4 -5.57 17.40 -9.97
N SER A 5 -5.95 18.16 -8.95
CA SER A 5 -5.66 19.59 -8.85
C SER A 5 -4.18 19.92 -8.68
N VAL A 6 -3.34 18.93 -8.30
CA VAL A 6 -1.88 19.08 -8.26
C VAL A 6 -1.28 18.99 -9.66
N VAL A 7 -1.90 18.21 -10.55
CA VAL A 7 -1.45 18.10 -11.96
C VAL A 7 -1.72 19.42 -12.69
N ARG A 8 -2.91 20.01 -12.47
CA ARG A 8 -3.29 21.30 -13.02
C ARG A 8 -4.30 21.97 -12.10
N LYS A 9 -4.11 23.25 -11.80
CA LYS A 9 -5.07 24.04 -11.01
C LYS A 9 -6.47 23.98 -11.66
N GLY A 10 -7.46 23.47 -10.92
CA GLY A 10 -8.82 23.29 -11.42
C GLY A 10 -9.06 22.06 -12.30
N GLY A 11 -8.06 21.18 -12.45
CA GLY A 11 -8.18 19.91 -13.19
C GLY A 11 -9.23 18.98 -12.58
N ARG A 12 -10.09 18.40 -13.43
CA ARG A 12 -11.15 17.47 -13.02
C ARG A 12 -10.75 16.04 -13.32
N SER A 13 -11.26 15.08 -12.54
CA SER A 13 -11.01 13.65 -12.76
C SER A 13 -11.37 13.20 -14.18
N SER A 14 -12.49 13.71 -14.72
CA SER A 14 -12.97 13.38 -16.07
C SER A 14 -11.99 13.75 -17.19
N GLU A 15 -11.11 14.74 -16.97
CA GLU A 15 -10.11 15.17 -17.96
C GLU A 15 -8.88 14.26 -18.02
N TYR A 16 -8.58 13.56 -16.90
CA TYR A 16 -7.33 12.81 -16.74
C TYR A 16 -7.52 11.31 -16.59
N ILE A 17 -8.76 10.83 -16.39
CA ILE A 17 -9.02 9.42 -16.13
C ILE A 17 -8.56 8.52 -17.26
N SER A 18 -8.75 8.96 -18.51
CA SER A 18 -8.28 8.22 -19.69
C SER A 18 -6.76 8.21 -19.77
N SER A 19 -6.11 9.35 -19.50
CA SER A 19 -4.64 9.45 -19.52
C SER A 19 -4.01 8.57 -18.43
N LEU A 20 -4.58 8.55 -17.23
CA LEU A 20 -4.13 7.65 -16.17
C LEU A 20 -4.35 6.19 -16.53
N GLN A 21 -5.47 5.86 -17.20
CA GLN A 21 -5.72 4.51 -17.67
C GLN A 21 -4.66 4.08 -18.71
N TRP A 22 -4.31 4.94 -19.64
CA TRP A 22 -3.24 4.66 -20.61
C TRP A 22 -1.89 4.38 -19.95
N ILE A 23 -1.52 5.16 -18.94
CA ILE A 23 -0.26 4.98 -18.20
C ILE A 23 -0.30 3.68 -17.39
N GLU A 24 -1.46 3.31 -16.83
CA GLU A 24 -1.65 2.05 -16.12
C GLU A 24 -1.63 0.85 -17.06
N ASP A 25 -2.31 0.94 -18.21
CA ASP A 25 -2.31 -0.10 -19.25
C ASP A 25 -0.92 -0.31 -19.88
N ALA A 26 -0.11 0.75 -19.94
CA ALA A 26 1.30 0.69 -20.30
C ALA A 26 2.19 0.04 -19.22
N GLY A 27 1.64 -0.30 -18.05
CA GLY A 27 2.36 -0.93 -16.96
C GLY A 27 3.34 -0.01 -16.22
N ILE A 28 3.18 1.31 -16.33
CA ILE A 28 4.07 2.30 -15.70
C ILE A 28 3.63 2.59 -14.27
N ILE A 29 2.31 2.65 -14.04
CA ILE A 29 1.73 2.88 -12.72
C ILE A 29 0.73 1.79 -12.35
N ARG A 30 0.37 1.77 -11.05
CA ARG A 30 -0.74 0.96 -10.51
C ARG A 30 -1.60 1.85 -9.62
N ARG A 31 -2.91 1.77 -9.78
CA ARG A 31 -3.85 2.42 -8.86
C ARG A 31 -4.16 1.50 -7.69
N CYS A 32 -4.13 2.07 -6.50
CA CYS A 32 -4.51 1.41 -5.25
C CYS A 32 -5.76 2.12 -4.71
N TYR A 33 -6.89 1.43 -4.70
CA TYR A 33 -8.19 2.04 -4.40
C TYR A 33 -8.50 2.02 -2.91
N ASN A 34 -9.09 3.11 -2.41
CA ASN A 34 -9.61 3.15 -1.05
C ASN A 34 -10.84 2.24 -0.95
N LEU A 35 -10.94 1.53 0.17
CA LEU A 35 -12.13 0.74 0.47
C LEU A 35 -13.11 1.53 1.34
N SER A 36 -14.40 1.41 1.06
CA SER A 36 -15.47 1.95 1.92
C SER A 36 -15.60 1.18 3.23
N ILE A 37 -15.42 -0.14 3.14
CA ILE A 37 -15.41 -1.09 4.27
C ILE A 37 -14.33 -2.16 4.05
N THR A 38 -13.89 -2.78 5.13
CA THR A 38 -12.84 -3.82 5.12
C THR A 38 -13.44 -5.23 5.06
N GLU A 39 -14.20 -5.50 3.98
CA GLU A 39 -14.87 -6.78 3.74
C GLU A 39 -14.59 -7.35 2.36
N LEU A 40 -14.79 -8.65 2.21
CA LEU A 40 -14.76 -9.32 0.91
C LEU A 40 -16.16 -9.27 0.24
N PRO A 41 -16.20 -9.15 -1.10
CA PRO A 41 -15.09 -9.03 -2.04
C PRO A 41 -14.51 -7.60 -2.07
N LEU A 42 -13.17 -7.47 -2.02
CA LEU A 42 -12.51 -6.15 -1.95
C LEU A 42 -12.90 -5.22 -3.10
N GLY A 43 -12.96 -5.76 -4.33
CA GLY A 43 -13.29 -4.97 -5.52
C GLY A 43 -14.71 -4.36 -5.48
N GLY A 44 -15.66 -5.01 -4.82
CA GLY A 44 -17.01 -4.50 -4.64
C GLY A 44 -17.10 -3.31 -3.68
N ASN A 45 -16.10 -3.17 -2.81
CA ASN A 45 -16.03 -2.12 -1.80
C ASN A 45 -15.09 -0.97 -2.19
N ALA A 46 -14.52 -1.02 -3.40
CA ALA A 46 -13.56 -0.02 -3.87
C ALA A 46 -14.26 1.29 -4.26
N ILE A 47 -13.75 2.40 -3.74
CA ILE A 47 -14.20 3.75 -4.10
C ILE A 47 -13.40 4.19 -5.33
N GLN A 48 -14.05 4.22 -6.51
CA GLN A 48 -13.38 4.42 -7.79
C GLN A 48 -12.67 5.78 -7.92
N ASP A 49 -13.22 6.81 -7.31
CA ASP A 49 -12.68 8.17 -7.36
C ASP A 49 -11.66 8.47 -6.24
N CYS A 50 -11.33 7.47 -5.42
CA CYS A 50 -10.41 7.63 -4.29
C CYS A 50 -9.31 6.58 -4.34
N PHE A 51 -8.13 6.96 -4.83
CA PHE A 51 -7.00 6.05 -4.99
C PHE A 51 -5.66 6.72 -4.70
N LYS A 52 -4.66 5.91 -4.41
CA LYS A 52 -3.23 6.23 -4.44
C LYS A 52 -2.67 5.74 -5.78
N VAL A 53 -1.54 6.31 -6.20
CA VAL A 53 -0.80 5.86 -7.40
C VAL A 53 0.58 5.42 -6.95
N TYR A 54 0.99 4.24 -7.39
CA TYR A 54 2.33 3.70 -7.21
C TYR A 54 2.98 3.48 -8.58
N MET A 55 4.30 3.62 -8.63
CA MET A 55 5.05 3.18 -9.80
C MET A 55 5.04 1.64 -9.86
N ALA A 56 4.80 1.09 -11.04
CA ALA A 56 4.74 -0.35 -11.23
C ALA A 56 6.11 -1.04 -11.15
N ASP A 57 7.18 -0.25 -11.15
CA ASP A 57 8.56 -0.66 -10.92
C ASP A 57 9.23 0.27 -9.90
N THR A 58 9.81 -0.32 -8.86
CA THR A 58 10.45 0.44 -7.79
C THR A 58 11.75 1.08 -8.24
N GLY A 59 12.48 0.50 -9.19
CA GLY A 59 13.67 1.10 -9.78
C GLY A 59 13.34 2.36 -10.56
N LEU A 60 12.24 2.31 -11.33
CA LEU A 60 11.73 3.49 -12.04
C LEU A 60 11.31 4.58 -11.05
N PHE A 61 10.64 4.22 -9.94
CA PHE A 61 10.30 5.18 -8.89
C PHE A 61 11.55 5.87 -8.33
N ILE A 62 12.59 5.10 -8.01
CA ILE A 62 13.84 5.63 -7.46
C ILE A 62 14.57 6.53 -8.48
N SER A 63 14.53 6.19 -9.77
CA SER A 63 15.16 7.00 -10.83
C SER A 63 14.50 8.37 -11.04
N MET A 64 13.27 8.54 -10.55
CA MET A 64 12.52 9.81 -10.62
C MET A 64 12.75 10.70 -9.38
N LEU A 65 13.46 10.21 -8.37
CA LEU A 65 13.82 10.98 -7.19
C LEU A 65 15.05 11.86 -7.48
N ASP A 66 15.37 12.74 -6.52
CA ASP A 66 16.47 13.69 -6.63
C ASP A 66 17.81 13.01 -6.92
N ASP A 67 18.69 13.72 -7.63
CA ASP A 67 20.05 13.28 -7.91
C ASP A 67 20.79 12.88 -6.61
N GLY A 68 21.49 11.75 -6.67
CA GLY A 68 22.19 11.20 -5.51
C GLY A 68 21.37 10.25 -4.64
N THR A 69 20.05 10.22 -4.76
CA THR A 69 19.19 9.30 -3.97
C THR A 69 19.60 7.84 -4.11
N GLN A 70 20.01 7.41 -5.30
CA GLN A 70 20.48 6.03 -5.51
C GLN A 70 21.74 5.72 -4.68
N SER A 71 22.67 6.67 -4.61
CA SER A 71 23.89 6.55 -3.79
C SER A 71 23.55 6.51 -2.30
N ASP A 72 22.60 7.35 -1.85
CA ASP A 72 22.14 7.39 -0.47
C ASP A 72 21.49 6.06 -0.06
N ILE A 73 20.72 5.45 -0.99
CA ILE A 73 20.14 4.11 -0.79
C ILE A 73 21.23 3.07 -0.56
N LEU A 74 22.25 3.04 -1.43
CA LEU A 74 23.35 2.09 -1.34
C LEU A 74 24.17 2.27 -0.07
N GLN A 75 24.28 3.50 0.43
CA GLN A 75 24.97 3.83 1.67
C GLN A 75 24.11 3.67 2.92
N GLY A 76 22.84 3.26 2.78
CA GLY A 76 21.91 3.11 3.89
C GLY A 76 21.41 4.42 4.50
N GLN A 77 21.63 5.56 3.84
CA GLN A 77 21.33 6.91 4.33
C GLN A 77 19.92 7.39 4.01
N LEU A 78 19.03 6.50 3.64
CA LEU A 78 17.61 6.77 3.30
C LEU A 78 16.81 7.26 4.52
N ASN A 79 16.79 8.54 4.78
CA ASN A 79 16.03 9.07 5.91
C ASN A 79 14.64 9.60 5.53
N ALA A 80 14.51 10.41 4.48
CA ALA A 80 13.27 11.11 4.13
C ALA A 80 12.30 10.23 3.31
N TYR A 81 12.80 9.48 2.31
CA TYR A 81 11.97 8.73 1.36
C TYR A 81 11.80 7.25 1.71
N LYS A 82 12.43 6.76 2.78
CA LYS A 82 12.44 5.34 3.14
C LYS A 82 11.02 4.75 3.22
N GLY A 83 10.09 5.47 3.84
CA GLY A 83 8.69 5.03 3.94
C GLY A 83 8.03 4.87 2.58
N ALA A 84 8.14 5.89 1.72
CA ALA A 84 7.54 5.88 0.38
C ALA A 84 8.14 4.78 -0.52
N ILE A 85 9.46 4.55 -0.43
CA ILE A 85 10.13 3.49 -1.20
C ILE A 85 9.66 2.11 -0.75
N TYR A 86 9.54 1.86 0.55
CA TYR A 86 9.05 0.58 1.08
C TYR A 86 7.58 0.35 0.70
N GLU A 87 6.75 1.39 0.77
CA GLU A 87 5.34 1.30 0.37
C GLU A 87 5.22 1.02 -1.13
N ASN A 88 5.99 1.72 -1.98
CA ASN A 88 6.01 1.45 -3.42
C ASN A 88 6.56 0.04 -3.74
N ALA A 89 7.61 -0.40 -3.06
CA ALA A 89 8.17 -1.74 -3.26
C ALA A 89 7.14 -2.83 -2.89
N LEU A 90 6.35 -2.63 -1.83
CA LEU A 90 5.27 -3.56 -1.49
C LEU A 90 4.15 -3.54 -2.56
N ALA A 91 3.78 -2.35 -3.06
CA ALA A 91 2.82 -2.22 -4.15
C ALA A 91 3.29 -2.95 -5.42
N ASP A 92 4.58 -2.82 -5.76
CA ASP A 92 5.21 -3.52 -6.88
C ASP A 92 5.17 -5.05 -6.70
N ILE A 93 5.57 -5.55 -5.52
CA ILE A 93 5.52 -6.99 -5.19
C ILE A 93 4.09 -7.52 -5.30
N LEU A 94 3.11 -6.88 -4.67
CA LEU A 94 1.72 -7.29 -4.71
C LEU A 94 1.15 -7.25 -6.14
N GLY A 95 1.50 -6.22 -6.91
CA GLY A 95 1.10 -6.09 -8.31
C GLY A 95 1.70 -7.17 -9.20
N LYS A 96 2.97 -7.55 -9.02
CA LYS A 96 3.63 -8.66 -9.73
C LYS A 96 3.04 -10.02 -9.38
N MET A 97 2.39 -10.16 -8.22
CA MET A 97 1.57 -11.33 -7.86
C MET A 97 0.19 -11.35 -8.55
N GLY A 98 -0.12 -10.39 -9.42
CA GLY A 98 -1.42 -10.27 -10.08
C GLY A 98 -2.52 -9.69 -9.20
N ARG A 99 -2.19 -9.13 -8.05
CA ARG A 99 -3.19 -8.55 -7.13
C ARG A 99 -3.59 -7.15 -7.58
N LYS A 100 -4.89 -6.86 -7.55
CA LYS A 100 -5.39 -5.48 -7.50
C LYS A 100 -5.08 -4.89 -6.13
N LEU A 101 -4.67 -3.63 -6.11
CA LEU A 101 -4.23 -2.96 -4.90
C LEU A 101 -5.38 -2.21 -4.24
N TYR A 102 -5.51 -2.38 -2.94
CA TYR A 102 -6.48 -1.69 -2.10
C TYR A 102 -5.82 -1.20 -0.83
N TYR A 103 -6.28 -0.06 -0.31
CA TYR A 103 -5.92 0.47 1.00
C TYR A 103 -7.19 0.84 1.77
N PHE A 104 -7.04 1.18 3.02
CA PHE A 104 -8.17 1.62 3.82
C PHE A 104 -7.82 2.89 4.57
N GLN A 105 -8.58 3.95 4.32
CA GLN A 105 -8.41 5.23 5.00
C GLN A 105 -9.78 5.81 5.36
N LYS A 106 -9.92 6.20 6.64
CA LYS A 106 -11.02 7.05 7.10
C LYS A 106 -10.47 8.43 7.48
N PRO A 107 -11.24 9.51 7.28
CA PRO A 107 -10.85 10.83 7.73
C PRO A 107 -10.48 10.80 9.22
N ASP A 108 -9.38 11.47 9.56
CA ASP A 108 -8.92 11.81 10.90
C ASP A 108 -8.52 10.67 11.85
N SER A 109 -8.50 9.41 11.44
CA SER A 109 -8.28 8.35 12.42
C SER A 109 -7.48 7.12 12.00
N ILE A 110 -7.67 6.60 10.79
CA ILE A 110 -7.11 5.30 10.39
C ILE A 110 -6.58 5.39 8.97
N GLU A 111 -5.35 4.96 8.79
CA GLU A 111 -4.76 4.69 7.49
C GLU A 111 -4.04 3.34 7.57
N ILE A 112 -4.36 2.44 6.63
CA ILE A 112 -3.75 1.14 6.41
C ILE A 112 -3.17 1.13 5.01
N ASP A 113 -1.90 0.81 4.87
CA ASP A 113 -1.17 0.90 3.62
C ASP A 113 -1.77 0.01 2.54
N PHE A 114 -2.08 -1.25 2.86
CA PHE A 114 -2.73 -2.19 1.93
C PHE A 114 -3.76 -3.07 2.62
N ILE A 115 -4.77 -3.47 1.85
CA ILE A 115 -5.74 -4.51 2.22
C ILE A 115 -5.66 -5.60 1.17
N ILE A 116 -5.46 -6.84 1.59
CA ILE A 116 -5.40 -8.01 0.70
C ILE A 116 -6.39 -9.08 1.13
N ARG A 117 -6.77 -9.95 0.19
CA ARG A 117 -7.35 -11.24 0.55
C ARG A 117 -6.21 -12.20 0.86
N TYR A 118 -6.12 -12.67 2.08
CA TYR A 118 -5.10 -13.63 2.51
C TYR A 118 -5.76 -14.74 3.32
N LYS A 119 -5.53 -15.99 2.95
CA LYS A 119 -6.17 -17.19 3.57
C LYS A 119 -7.69 -17.04 3.70
N GLY A 120 -8.32 -16.54 2.64
CA GLY A 120 -9.79 -16.40 2.59
C GLY A 120 -10.36 -15.21 3.37
N THR A 121 -9.55 -14.39 4.04
CA THR A 121 -9.98 -13.27 4.87
C THR A 121 -9.52 -11.92 4.33
N CYS A 122 -10.24 -10.86 4.69
CA CYS A 122 -9.81 -9.48 4.48
C CYS A 122 -8.69 -9.18 5.49
N THR A 123 -7.48 -8.98 5.01
CA THR A 123 -6.28 -8.86 5.85
C THR A 123 -5.55 -7.54 5.60
N PRO A 124 -5.49 -6.64 6.59
CA PRO A 124 -4.68 -5.44 6.55
C PRO A 124 -3.19 -5.77 6.53
N VAL A 125 -2.45 -5.03 5.72
CA VAL A 125 -0.99 -5.10 5.63
C VAL A 125 -0.42 -3.70 5.85
N GLU A 126 0.45 -3.58 6.83
CA GLU A 126 1.15 -2.34 7.17
C GLU A 126 2.63 -2.50 6.89
N CYS A 127 3.21 -1.55 6.17
CA CYS A 127 4.63 -1.49 5.90
C CYS A 127 5.33 -0.46 6.79
N LYS A 128 6.39 -0.86 7.48
CA LYS A 128 7.16 0.05 8.32
C LYS A 128 8.63 0.04 7.94
N ALA A 129 9.12 1.19 7.53
CA ALA A 129 10.53 1.40 7.19
C ALA A 129 11.46 1.42 8.42
N LYS A 130 10.92 1.59 9.61
CA LYS A 130 11.61 1.53 10.91
C LYS A 130 10.76 0.76 11.91
N THR A 131 11.39 0.26 12.97
CA THR A 131 10.65 -0.30 14.11
C THR A 131 9.68 0.74 14.67
N GLY A 132 8.40 0.41 14.74
CA GLY A 132 7.37 1.36 15.17
C GLY A 132 6.05 0.68 15.51
N ASN A 133 5.20 1.41 16.23
CA ASN A 133 3.86 0.95 16.58
C ASN A 133 2.92 1.08 15.38
N ALA A 134 2.27 -0.01 14.99
CA ALA A 134 1.19 -0.02 14.01
C ALA A 134 -0.14 0.32 14.70
N LYS A 135 -0.34 1.61 15.03
CA LYS A 135 -1.54 2.05 15.79
C LYS A 135 -2.83 1.74 15.04
N SER A 136 -2.86 1.99 13.74
CA SER A 136 -4.03 1.73 12.89
C SER A 136 -4.38 0.25 12.87
N LEU A 137 -3.41 -0.66 12.67
CA LEU A 137 -3.63 -2.11 12.75
C LEU A 137 -4.21 -2.53 14.10
N LYS A 138 -3.63 -2.03 15.20
CA LYS A 138 -4.13 -2.33 16.55
C LYS A 138 -5.57 -1.85 16.73
N THR A 139 -5.93 -0.72 16.14
CA THR A 139 -7.31 -0.20 16.21
C THR A 139 -8.28 -1.12 15.46
N LEU A 140 -7.92 -1.59 14.25
CA LEU A 140 -8.77 -2.52 13.51
C LEU A 140 -8.95 -3.84 14.28
N LEU A 141 -7.85 -4.42 14.79
CA LEU A 141 -7.88 -5.69 15.52
C LEU A 141 -8.63 -5.63 16.86
N ARG A 142 -8.72 -4.44 17.49
CA ARG A 142 -9.49 -4.24 18.73
C ARG A 142 -10.99 -4.11 18.50
N HIS A 143 -11.41 -3.83 17.28
CA HIS A 143 -12.81 -3.63 16.92
C HIS A 143 -13.21 -4.51 15.72
N PRO A 144 -13.07 -5.85 15.85
CA PRO A 144 -13.35 -6.78 14.74
C PRO A 144 -14.81 -6.72 14.30
N GLU A 145 -15.74 -6.42 15.19
CA GLU A 145 -17.16 -6.23 14.90
C GLU A 145 -17.43 -5.04 13.96
N LYS A 146 -16.55 -4.04 13.98
CA LYS A 146 -16.68 -2.81 13.19
C LYS A 146 -15.92 -2.87 11.86
N TYR A 147 -14.76 -3.54 11.87
CA TYR A 147 -13.85 -3.55 10.73
C TYR A 147 -13.75 -4.91 10.03
N HIS A 148 -14.43 -5.93 10.53
CA HIS A 148 -14.44 -7.29 9.97
C HIS A 148 -13.04 -7.87 9.71
N VAL A 149 -12.08 -7.50 10.57
CA VAL A 149 -10.67 -7.88 10.49
C VAL A 149 -10.32 -8.77 11.68
N SER A 150 -9.94 -10.01 11.40
CA SER A 150 -9.52 -10.99 12.41
C SER A 150 -8.00 -11.15 12.51
N HIS A 151 -7.29 -10.82 11.44
CA HIS A 151 -5.83 -10.96 11.34
C HIS A 151 -5.23 -9.77 10.61
N ALA A 152 -3.97 -9.48 10.88
CA ALA A 152 -3.22 -8.42 10.22
C ALA A 152 -1.77 -8.86 10.00
N ILE A 153 -1.11 -8.23 9.03
CA ILE A 153 0.29 -8.48 8.69
C ILE A 153 1.06 -7.16 8.82
N LYS A 154 2.23 -7.24 9.43
CA LYS A 154 3.17 -6.13 9.53
C LYS A 154 4.49 -6.52 8.87
N LEU A 155 4.92 -5.72 7.90
CA LEU A 155 6.17 -5.90 7.18
C LEU A 155 7.17 -4.80 7.54
N GLY A 156 8.44 -5.14 7.59
CA GLY A 156 9.49 -4.16 7.86
C GLY A 156 10.81 -4.79 8.26
N ASP A 157 11.62 -4.03 8.97
CA ASP A 157 12.89 -4.50 9.52
C ASP A 157 12.66 -5.24 10.85
N TYR A 158 12.10 -6.44 10.73
CA TYR A 158 11.70 -7.29 11.84
C TYR A 158 12.11 -8.74 11.57
N ASN A 159 12.24 -9.53 12.63
CA ASN A 159 12.25 -10.98 12.52
C ASN A 159 10.81 -11.50 12.37
N VAL A 160 10.67 -12.74 11.90
CA VAL A 160 9.39 -13.44 11.87
C VAL A 160 8.85 -13.54 13.30
N GLY A 161 7.62 -13.10 13.48
CA GLY A 161 6.95 -13.16 14.78
C GLY A 161 5.44 -13.29 14.60
N ARG A 162 4.78 -13.89 15.58
CA ARG A 162 3.33 -14.00 15.63
C ARG A 162 2.84 -13.71 17.04
N SER A 163 1.87 -12.86 17.14
CA SER A 163 1.16 -12.61 18.40
C SER A 163 -0.33 -12.53 18.09
N ASP A 164 -1.12 -13.42 18.65
CA ASP A 164 -2.57 -13.52 18.44
C ASP A 164 -2.99 -13.35 16.97
N ALA A 165 -3.51 -12.18 16.64
CA ALA A 165 -4.01 -11.82 15.32
C ALA A 165 -2.97 -11.12 14.42
N LEU A 166 -1.76 -10.83 14.91
CA LEU A 166 -0.73 -10.10 14.15
C LEU A 166 0.42 -11.00 13.75
N LEU A 167 0.63 -11.13 12.44
CA LEU A 167 1.82 -11.74 11.84
C LEU A 167 2.82 -10.63 11.50
N THR A 168 4.04 -10.74 12.01
CA THR A 168 5.16 -9.84 11.67
C THR A 168 6.15 -10.58 10.80
N LEU A 169 6.54 -9.98 9.68
CA LEU A 169 7.48 -10.57 8.73
C LEU A 169 8.57 -9.56 8.35
N PRO A 170 9.80 -10.02 8.09
CA PRO A 170 10.80 -9.23 7.39
C PRO A 170 10.24 -8.77 6.05
N PHE A 171 10.61 -7.56 5.61
CA PHE A 171 10.09 -7.01 4.36
C PHE A 171 10.36 -7.91 3.15
N TYR A 172 11.55 -8.51 3.07
CA TYR A 172 11.93 -9.40 1.98
C TYR A 172 11.05 -10.66 1.87
N MET A 173 10.29 -11.01 2.91
CA MET A 173 9.33 -12.12 2.89
C MET A 173 7.96 -11.73 2.33
N ALA A 174 7.78 -10.49 1.86
CA ALA A 174 6.49 -10.05 1.29
C ALA A 174 6.00 -10.94 0.13
N PHE A 175 6.91 -11.59 -0.62
CA PHE A 175 6.56 -12.52 -1.69
C PHE A 175 5.78 -13.76 -1.18
N LEU A 176 5.89 -14.12 0.09
CA LEU A 176 5.13 -15.22 0.68
C LEU A 176 3.64 -14.90 0.88
N LEU A 177 3.24 -13.63 0.74
CA LEU A 177 1.83 -13.23 0.80
C LEU A 177 1.01 -13.76 -0.39
N ASN A 178 1.66 -14.42 -1.35
CA ASN A 178 0.99 -15.09 -2.46
C ASN A 178 0.47 -16.49 -2.10
N GLU A 179 0.89 -17.07 -0.99
CA GLU A 179 0.37 -18.35 -0.50
C GLU A 179 -1.08 -18.14 -0.03
N ILE A 180 -1.97 -18.67 -0.83
CA ILE A 180 -3.43 -18.62 -0.65
C ILE A 180 -3.89 -19.86 0.11
#